data_c8f01eb77d0ba5e06d16a8c671eb4bc8
#
_entry.id   c8f01eb77d0ba5e06d16a8c671eb4bc8
#
_cell.length_a   1.000
_cell.length_b   1.000
_cell.length_c   1.000
_cell.angle_alpha   90.00
_cell.angle_beta   90.00
_cell.angle_gamma   90.00
#
_symmetry.space_group_name_H-M   'P 1'
#
loop_
_entity.id
_entity.type
_entity.pdbx_description
1 polymer ?
#
loop_
_entity_poly.entity_id
_entity_poly.type
_entity_poly.pdbx_seq_one_letter_code
_entity_poly.pdbx_strand_id
1 'polypeptide(L)'
;MLGNYTSPWMTEDLTIFKDAASKFMQAEFVPLADKWHKQGMVDRDAWNKAGEAGPLLTSIPEEYGGGGGDYRHEAILTEEQTRQGIGGWGQSVHSLICSHYFLAYGTPEQKKKYLPKMASGEMVCAIAMTEPGTGSDLQSVKTTALKDGNQYVVNGSKTFITNGQHCD
;
A
#
# COMPACT_ATOMS: atom_id res chain seq x y z
N MET A 1 -13.91 -12.50 -20.02
CA MET A 1 -12.61 -13.11 -19.56
C MET A 1 -11.56 -12.81 -20.61
N LEU A 2 -10.44 -12.21 -20.24
CA LEU A 2 -9.34 -11.85 -21.18
C LEU A 2 -8.47 -13.06 -21.56
N GLY A 3 -9.01 -14.27 -21.56
CA GLY A 3 -8.35 -15.49 -22.05
C GLY A 3 -6.86 -15.57 -21.70
N ASN A 4 -6.03 -15.84 -22.70
CA ASN A 4 -4.57 -15.97 -22.60
C ASN A 4 -3.84 -14.65 -22.93
N TYR A 5 -4.43 -13.49 -22.66
CA TYR A 5 -3.75 -12.21 -22.91
C TYR A 5 -2.57 -12.03 -21.96
N THR A 6 -1.40 -11.79 -22.54
CA THR A 6 -0.18 -11.41 -21.83
C THR A 6 0.19 -10.00 -22.24
N SER A 7 0.36 -9.11 -21.29
CA SER A 7 0.76 -7.72 -21.56
C SER A 7 2.13 -7.65 -22.25
N PRO A 8 2.32 -6.76 -23.25
CA PRO A 8 3.59 -6.67 -23.98
C PRO A 8 4.81 -6.31 -23.11
N TRP A 9 4.59 -5.75 -21.93
CA TRP A 9 5.65 -5.39 -20.98
C TRP A 9 6.05 -6.53 -20.04
N MET A 10 5.39 -7.69 -20.09
CA MET A 10 5.77 -8.86 -19.31
C MET A 10 7.09 -9.45 -19.82
N THR A 11 8.02 -9.65 -18.87
CA THR A 11 9.29 -10.34 -19.09
C THR A 11 9.27 -11.68 -18.35
N GLU A 12 10.32 -12.50 -18.54
CA GLU A 12 10.46 -13.75 -17.79
C GLU A 12 10.54 -13.50 -16.28
N ASP A 13 11.36 -12.53 -15.85
CA ASP A 13 11.48 -12.15 -14.43
C ASP A 13 10.15 -11.71 -13.82
N LEU A 14 9.38 -10.88 -14.55
CA LEU A 14 8.05 -10.45 -14.10
C LEU A 14 7.05 -11.60 -14.06
N THR A 15 7.21 -12.61 -14.92
CA THR A 15 6.40 -13.82 -14.87
C THR A 15 6.72 -14.65 -13.63
N ILE A 16 8.00 -14.80 -13.29
CA ILE A 16 8.44 -15.47 -12.06
C ILE A 16 7.91 -14.72 -10.83
N PHE A 17 8.03 -13.40 -10.82
CA PHE A 17 7.49 -12.57 -9.74
C PHE A 17 5.97 -12.73 -9.59
N LYS A 18 5.24 -12.69 -10.71
CA LYS A 18 3.78 -12.91 -10.73
C LYS A 18 3.40 -14.25 -10.11
N ASP A 19 4.07 -15.32 -10.51
CA ASP A 19 3.83 -16.66 -9.99
C ASP A 19 4.10 -16.76 -8.49
N ALA A 20 5.18 -16.14 -8.02
CA ALA A 20 5.52 -16.10 -6.59
C ALA A 20 4.46 -15.32 -5.78
N ALA A 21 4.09 -14.12 -6.25
CA ALA A 21 3.06 -13.30 -5.61
C ALA A 21 1.69 -13.99 -5.60
N SER A 22 1.31 -14.63 -6.71
CA SER A 22 0.06 -15.38 -6.82
C SER A 22 0.01 -16.54 -5.83
N LYS A 23 1.07 -17.33 -5.75
CA LYS A 23 1.17 -18.47 -4.82
C LYS A 23 1.13 -18.00 -3.36
N PHE A 24 1.84 -16.94 -3.02
CA PHE A 24 1.79 -16.35 -1.69
C PHE A 24 0.36 -15.94 -1.31
N MET A 25 -0.31 -15.17 -2.16
CA MET A 25 -1.68 -14.72 -1.89
C MET A 25 -2.65 -15.89 -1.78
N GLN A 26 -2.49 -16.91 -2.63
CA GLN A 26 -3.34 -18.10 -2.60
C GLN A 26 -3.17 -18.91 -1.32
N ALA A 27 -1.95 -19.01 -0.80
CA ALA A 27 -1.66 -19.76 0.42
C ALA A 27 -2.08 -19.00 1.69
N GLU A 28 -1.75 -17.71 1.77
CA GLU A 28 -1.84 -16.94 3.01
C GLU A 28 -3.09 -16.06 3.11
N PHE A 29 -3.64 -15.56 1.98
CA PHE A 29 -4.69 -14.55 1.99
C PHE A 29 -6.05 -15.08 1.55
N VAL A 30 -6.09 -15.89 0.51
CA VAL A 30 -7.36 -16.45 0.00
C VAL A 30 -8.15 -17.21 1.07
N PRO A 31 -7.53 -18.05 1.94
CA PRO A 31 -8.27 -18.72 3.01
C PRO A 31 -8.89 -17.76 4.04
N LEU A 32 -8.41 -16.53 4.12
CA LEU A 32 -8.87 -15.50 5.06
C LEU A 32 -9.81 -14.47 4.42
N ALA A 33 -9.98 -14.49 3.10
CA ALA A 33 -10.71 -13.46 2.35
C ALA A 33 -12.15 -13.27 2.84
N ASP A 34 -12.89 -14.34 3.11
CA ASP A 34 -14.26 -14.26 3.65
C ASP A 34 -14.31 -13.64 5.05
N LYS A 35 -13.34 -13.95 5.92
CA LYS A 35 -13.20 -13.34 7.24
C LYS A 35 -12.96 -11.84 7.10
N TRP A 36 -12.00 -11.45 6.27
CA TRP A 36 -11.63 -10.06 6.04
C TRP A 36 -12.76 -9.24 5.40
N HIS A 37 -13.50 -9.86 4.48
CA HIS A 37 -14.70 -9.23 3.91
C HIS A 37 -15.75 -8.91 4.98
N LYS A 38 -16.00 -9.84 5.90
CA LYS A 38 -16.97 -9.64 6.99
C LYS A 38 -16.52 -8.61 8.02
N GLN A 39 -15.23 -8.57 8.35
CA GLN A 39 -14.68 -7.60 9.32
C GLN A 39 -14.32 -6.23 8.71
N GLY A 40 -14.30 -6.13 7.37
CA GLY A 40 -14.02 -4.87 6.64
C GLY A 40 -12.55 -4.48 6.53
N MET A 41 -11.62 -5.31 6.98
CA MET A 41 -10.17 -5.07 6.88
C MET A 41 -9.39 -6.38 7.00
N VAL A 42 -8.13 -6.40 6.59
CA VAL A 42 -7.21 -7.52 6.82
C VAL A 42 -6.71 -7.55 8.27
N ASP A 43 -6.27 -8.70 8.72
CA ASP A 43 -5.58 -8.81 10.01
C ASP A 43 -4.21 -8.11 9.93
N ARG A 44 -3.73 -7.57 11.06
CA ARG A 44 -2.41 -6.91 11.11
C ARG A 44 -1.27 -7.84 10.67
N ASP A 45 -1.35 -9.11 11.05
CA ASP A 45 -0.38 -10.15 10.69
C ASP A 45 -0.21 -10.32 9.16
N ALA A 46 -1.23 -10.02 8.37
CA ALA A 46 -1.15 -10.08 6.91
C ALA A 46 -0.08 -9.12 6.34
N TRP A 47 0.11 -7.97 6.99
CA TRP A 47 1.14 -7.02 6.58
C TRP A 47 2.55 -7.54 6.88
N ASN A 48 2.77 -8.14 8.05
CA ASN A 48 4.05 -8.75 8.40
C ASN A 48 4.40 -9.89 7.44
N LYS A 49 3.46 -10.80 7.18
CA LYS A 49 3.63 -11.88 6.21
C LYS A 49 3.94 -11.38 4.80
N ALA A 50 3.25 -10.32 4.37
CA ALA A 50 3.54 -9.69 3.10
C ALA A 50 4.94 -9.06 3.08
N GLY A 51 5.38 -8.42 4.16
CA GLY A 51 6.73 -7.89 4.28
C GLY A 51 7.81 -8.98 4.20
N GLU A 52 7.60 -10.10 4.90
CA GLU A 52 8.50 -11.26 4.87
C GLU A 52 8.59 -11.92 3.49
N ALA A 53 7.47 -11.99 2.77
CA ALA A 53 7.41 -12.61 1.44
C ALA A 53 7.80 -11.66 0.30
N GLY A 54 7.97 -10.35 0.57
CA GLY A 54 8.45 -9.36 -0.38
C GLY A 54 7.43 -8.59 -1.24
N PRO A 55 6.09 -8.80 -1.15
CA PRO A 55 5.15 -8.04 -1.97
C PRO A 55 4.82 -6.63 -1.44
N LEU A 56 5.60 -6.08 -0.51
CA LEU A 56 5.47 -4.68 -0.09
C LEU A 56 6.62 -3.85 -0.67
N LEU A 57 6.31 -2.60 -1.05
CA LEU A 57 7.28 -1.63 -1.54
C LEU A 57 8.16 -2.15 -2.68
N THR A 58 7.60 -2.95 -3.59
CA THR A 58 8.36 -3.59 -4.67
C THR A 58 9.03 -2.61 -5.63
N SER A 59 8.50 -1.38 -5.75
CA SER A 59 9.03 -0.29 -6.59
C SER A 59 9.92 0.72 -5.85
N ILE A 60 10.19 0.47 -4.56
CA ILE A 60 11.08 1.32 -3.75
C ILE A 60 12.51 0.75 -3.81
N PRO A 61 13.56 1.60 -3.83
CA PRO A 61 14.96 1.15 -3.86
C PRO A 61 15.33 0.21 -2.70
N GLU A 62 16.20 -0.76 -2.98
CA GLU A 62 16.69 -1.75 -2.02
C GLU A 62 17.39 -1.10 -0.80
N GLU A 63 18.06 0.04 -0.99
CA GLU A 63 18.71 0.78 0.10
C GLU A 63 17.73 1.21 1.21
N TYR A 64 16.43 1.25 0.91
CA TYR A 64 15.35 1.54 1.86
C TYR A 64 14.50 0.30 2.20
N GLY A 65 14.99 -0.89 1.87
CA GLY A 65 14.31 -2.15 2.14
C GLY A 65 13.24 -2.53 1.12
N GLY A 66 13.08 -1.78 0.03
CA GLY A 66 12.16 -2.11 -1.05
C GLY A 66 12.71 -3.16 -2.01
N GLY A 67 11.92 -3.55 -2.98
CA GLY A 67 12.27 -4.61 -3.95
C GLY A 67 13.16 -4.15 -5.11
N GLY A 68 13.46 -2.86 -5.24
CA GLY A 68 14.28 -2.32 -6.34
C GLY A 68 13.65 -2.45 -7.74
N GLY A 69 12.40 -2.88 -7.82
CA GLY A 69 11.65 -3.01 -9.05
C GLY A 69 11.04 -1.70 -9.55
N ASP A 70 9.99 -1.82 -10.33
CA ASP A 70 9.28 -0.67 -10.89
C ASP A 70 7.75 -0.85 -10.80
N TYR A 71 7.01 0.08 -11.41
CA TYR A 71 5.55 0.08 -11.41
C TYR A 71 4.93 -1.23 -11.96
N ARG A 72 5.62 -1.99 -12.82
CA ARG A 72 5.11 -3.26 -13.36
C ARG A 72 4.92 -4.31 -12.26
N HIS A 73 5.81 -4.33 -11.27
CA HIS A 73 5.68 -5.20 -10.09
C HIS A 73 4.43 -4.87 -9.29
N GLU A 74 4.18 -3.59 -9.05
CA GLU A 74 2.99 -3.13 -8.31
C GLU A 74 1.69 -3.40 -9.11
N ALA A 75 1.74 -3.25 -10.43
CA ALA A 75 0.60 -3.57 -11.30
C ALA A 75 0.26 -5.07 -11.24
N ILE A 76 1.27 -5.94 -11.23
CA ILE A 76 1.11 -7.38 -11.06
C ILE A 76 0.44 -7.71 -9.72
N LEU A 77 0.92 -7.11 -8.63
CA LEU A 77 0.34 -7.33 -7.30
C LEU A 77 -1.14 -6.93 -7.25
N THR A 78 -1.46 -5.77 -7.82
CA THR A 78 -2.85 -5.27 -7.88
C THR A 78 -3.74 -6.17 -8.74
N GLU A 79 -3.22 -6.66 -9.87
CA GLU A 79 -3.93 -7.61 -10.73
C GLU A 79 -4.18 -8.94 -10.00
N GLU A 80 -3.17 -9.52 -9.36
CA GLU A 80 -3.30 -10.81 -8.67
C GLU A 80 -4.20 -10.70 -7.44
N GLN A 81 -4.09 -9.63 -6.65
CA GLN A 81 -4.99 -9.34 -5.55
C GLN A 81 -6.46 -9.31 -5.99
N THR A 82 -6.72 -8.58 -7.08
CA THR A 82 -8.07 -8.45 -7.64
C THR A 82 -8.58 -9.78 -8.22
N ARG A 83 -7.73 -10.50 -8.95
CA ARG A 83 -8.06 -11.79 -9.56
C ARG A 83 -8.45 -12.84 -8.52
N GLN A 84 -7.80 -12.81 -7.36
CA GLN A 84 -8.06 -13.76 -6.27
C GLN A 84 -9.13 -13.30 -5.28
N GLY A 85 -9.76 -12.14 -5.52
CA GLY A 85 -10.87 -11.62 -4.70
C GLY A 85 -10.44 -11.17 -3.30
N ILE A 86 -9.18 -10.79 -3.11
CA ILE A 86 -8.66 -10.35 -1.81
C ILE A 86 -9.05 -8.88 -1.60
N GLY A 87 -10.13 -8.67 -0.85
CA GLY A 87 -10.58 -7.34 -0.44
C GLY A 87 -9.96 -6.87 0.88
N GLY A 88 -10.02 -5.55 1.13
CA GLY A 88 -9.61 -4.96 2.40
C GLY A 88 -8.10 -4.83 2.64
N TRP A 89 -7.25 -5.36 1.77
CA TRP A 89 -5.80 -5.17 1.81
C TRP A 89 -5.42 -3.95 0.97
N GLY A 90 -5.24 -2.82 1.64
CA GLY A 90 -4.93 -1.54 1.00
C GLY A 90 -3.45 -1.39 0.63
N GLN A 91 -2.85 -2.45 0.06
CA GLN A 91 -1.44 -2.51 -0.33
C GLN A 91 -1.07 -1.41 -1.32
N SER A 92 -1.90 -1.17 -2.34
CA SER A 92 -1.63 -0.14 -3.34
C SER A 92 -1.53 1.27 -2.75
N VAL A 93 -2.34 1.62 -1.74
CA VAL A 93 -2.21 2.90 -1.05
C VAL A 93 -0.91 2.97 -0.26
N HIS A 94 -0.58 1.90 0.45
CA HIS A 94 0.64 1.80 1.25
C HIS A 94 1.90 1.84 0.37
N SER A 95 2.00 0.95 -0.62
CA SER A 95 3.21 0.73 -1.43
C SER A 95 3.34 1.71 -2.61
N LEU A 96 2.24 2.01 -3.33
CA LEU A 96 2.29 2.87 -4.52
C LEU A 96 2.14 4.36 -4.21
N ILE A 97 1.41 4.71 -3.15
CA ILE A 97 1.12 6.11 -2.86
C ILE A 97 1.98 6.59 -1.69
N CYS A 98 1.76 6.06 -0.49
CA CYS A 98 2.42 6.59 0.72
C CYS A 98 3.93 6.45 0.66
N SER A 99 4.47 5.32 0.24
CA SER A 99 5.92 5.11 0.15
C SER A 99 6.59 6.07 -0.84
N HIS A 100 5.93 6.34 -1.97
CA HIS A 100 6.47 7.27 -2.97
C HIS A 100 6.43 8.74 -2.51
N TYR A 101 5.48 9.13 -1.65
CA TYR A 101 5.55 10.44 -0.98
C TYR A 101 6.79 10.54 -0.08
N PHE A 102 7.08 9.50 0.71
CA PHE A 102 8.32 9.47 1.50
C PHE A 102 9.56 9.48 0.61
N LEU A 103 9.58 8.70 -0.48
CA LEU A 103 10.71 8.64 -1.40
C LEU A 103 10.96 9.98 -2.09
N ALA A 104 9.91 10.68 -2.52
CA ALA A 104 10.04 11.94 -3.27
C ALA A 104 10.34 13.15 -2.37
N TYR A 105 9.69 13.23 -1.21
CA TYR A 105 9.65 14.46 -0.39
C TYR A 105 10.23 14.29 1.01
N GLY A 106 10.48 13.08 1.48
CA GLY A 106 11.06 12.82 2.79
C GLY A 106 12.52 13.25 2.87
N THR A 107 12.96 13.69 4.06
CA THR A 107 14.39 13.86 4.31
C THR A 107 15.12 12.51 4.31
N PRO A 108 16.46 12.47 4.17
CA PRO A 108 17.21 11.20 4.26
C PRO A 108 16.93 10.44 5.55
N GLU A 109 16.78 11.15 6.67
CA GLU A 109 16.47 10.55 7.98
C GLU A 109 15.05 9.95 8.00
N GLN A 110 14.07 10.65 7.42
CA GLN A 110 12.70 10.15 7.30
C GLN A 110 12.63 8.90 6.42
N LYS A 111 13.30 8.91 5.27
CA LYS A 111 13.35 7.75 4.37
C LYS A 111 13.92 6.53 5.08
N LYS A 112 15.09 6.68 5.75
CA LYS A 112 15.74 5.61 6.50
C LYS A 112 14.93 5.12 7.70
N LYS A 113 14.13 5.99 8.31
CA LYS A 113 13.30 5.65 9.47
C LYS A 113 12.04 4.90 9.09
N TYR A 114 11.35 5.31 8.03
CA TYR A 114 9.99 4.86 7.73
C TYR A 114 9.94 3.79 6.64
N LEU A 115 10.67 3.94 5.53
CA LEU A 115 10.56 3.02 4.40
C LEU A 115 10.91 1.57 4.74
N PRO A 116 11.98 1.26 5.51
CA PRO A 116 12.26 -0.13 5.88
C PRO A 116 11.15 -0.77 6.72
N LYS A 117 10.52 0.00 7.62
CA LYS A 117 9.40 -0.48 8.43
C LYS A 117 8.13 -0.70 7.61
N MET A 118 7.92 0.13 6.60
CA MET A 118 6.85 -0.06 5.64
C MET A 118 7.08 -1.31 4.78
N ALA A 119 8.31 -1.53 4.33
CA ALA A 119 8.68 -2.71 3.53
C ALA A 119 8.51 -4.02 4.30
N SER A 120 8.84 -4.04 5.59
CA SER A 120 8.67 -5.21 6.46
C SER A 120 7.23 -5.44 6.93
N GLY A 121 6.30 -4.50 6.70
CA GLY A 121 4.94 -4.55 7.24
C GLY A 121 4.83 -4.19 8.73
N GLU A 122 5.96 -3.87 9.40
CA GLU A 122 5.95 -3.37 10.79
C GLU A 122 5.12 -2.09 10.91
N MET A 123 5.16 -1.24 9.88
CA MET A 123 4.41 0.00 9.82
C MET A 123 3.46 -0.01 8.62
N VAL A 124 2.19 0.30 8.85
CA VAL A 124 1.17 0.46 7.80
C VAL A 124 0.85 1.93 7.63
N CYS A 125 0.87 2.41 6.38
CA CYS A 125 0.58 3.80 6.07
C CYS A 125 -0.80 3.98 5.44
N ALA A 126 -1.38 5.15 5.72
CA ALA A 126 -2.58 5.67 5.09
C ALA A 126 -2.36 7.11 4.61
N ILE A 127 -3.13 7.54 3.63
CA ILE A 127 -3.19 8.94 3.21
C ILE A 127 -4.61 9.48 3.35
N ALA A 128 -4.77 10.53 4.14
CA ALA A 128 -6.06 11.11 4.46
C ALA A 128 -6.31 12.36 3.59
N MET A 129 -6.98 12.18 2.45
CA MET A 129 -7.34 13.27 1.53
C MET A 129 -8.82 13.66 1.64
N THR A 130 -9.72 12.72 1.46
CA THR A 130 -11.17 12.94 1.40
C THR A 130 -11.73 13.47 2.72
N GLU A 131 -12.65 14.42 2.63
CA GLU A 131 -13.43 14.97 3.76
C GLU A 131 -14.92 14.78 3.53
N PRO A 132 -15.78 14.90 4.56
CA PRO A 132 -17.24 14.78 4.38
C PRO A 132 -17.83 15.71 3.30
N GLY A 133 -17.22 16.87 3.07
CA GLY A 133 -17.63 17.85 2.06
C GLY A 133 -16.73 17.91 0.83
N THR A 134 -15.72 17.04 0.70
CA THR A 134 -14.67 17.15 -0.32
C THR A 134 -14.23 15.78 -0.81
N GLY A 135 -14.46 15.50 -2.08
CA GLY A 135 -14.00 14.29 -2.76
C GLY A 135 -13.13 14.65 -3.96
N SER A 136 -13.71 14.69 -5.16
CA SER A 136 -12.99 15.04 -6.40
C SER A 136 -12.41 16.45 -6.39
N ASP A 137 -13.06 17.39 -5.74
CA ASP A 137 -12.56 18.76 -5.57
C ASP A 137 -11.65 18.85 -4.33
N LEU A 138 -10.41 18.39 -4.46
CA LEU A 138 -9.40 18.44 -3.38
C LEU A 138 -8.98 19.88 -3.01
N GLN A 139 -9.27 20.87 -3.84
CA GLN A 139 -8.98 22.27 -3.51
C GLN A 139 -9.92 22.80 -2.40
N SER A 140 -11.07 22.15 -2.21
CA SER A 140 -12.04 22.51 -1.17
C SER A 140 -11.77 21.83 0.19
N VAL A 141 -10.60 21.23 0.41
CA VAL A 141 -10.17 20.68 1.70
C VAL A 141 -10.20 21.77 2.78
N LYS A 142 -10.88 21.46 3.91
CA LYS A 142 -11.06 22.39 5.04
C LYS A 142 -10.19 22.08 6.24
N THR A 143 -9.58 20.90 6.29
CA THR A 143 -8.63 20.55 7.35
C THR A 143 -7.48 21.55 7.36
N THR A 144 -7.19 22.10 8.51
CA THR A 144 -6.12 23.09 8.73
C THR A 144 -5.05 22.53 9.65
N ALA A 145 -3.81 22.99 9.46
CA ALA A 145 -2.69 22.72 10.35
C ALA A 145 -2.02 24.03 10.69
N LEU A 146 -2.22 24.52 11.89
CA LEU A 146 -1.65 25.79 12.39
C LEU A 146 -0.39 25.50 13.20
N LYS A 147 0.71 26.17 12.87
CA LYS A 147 1.96 26.05 13.64
C LYS A 147 1.82 26.73 15.00
N ASP A 148 2.14 26.01 16.06
CA ASP A 148 2.18 26.49 17.44
C ASP A 148 3.52 26.05 18.08
N GLY A 149 4.48 26.96 18.15
CA GLY A 149 5.83 26.64 18.60
C GLY A 149 6.50 25.56 17.73
N ASN A 150 6.80 24.41 18.34
CA ASN A 150 7.40 23.23 17.68
C ASN A 150 6.38 22.17 17.25
N GLN A 151 5.09 22.48 17.35
CA GLN A 151 4.00 21.57 17.04
C GLN A 151 3.09 22.15 15.95
N TYR A 152 2.23 21.32 15.40
CA TYR A 152 1.11 21.74 14.57
C TYR A 152 -0.21 21.31 15.24
N VAL A 153 -1.13 22.26 15.35
CA VAL A 153 -2.50 22.00 15.77
C VAL A 153 -3.32 21.70 14.52
N VAL A 154 -3.76 20.46 14.38
CA VAL A 154 -4.53 20.01 13.21
C VAL A 154 -6.01 19.95 13.58
N ASN A 155 -6.85 20.64 12.79
CA ASN A 155 -8.31 20.64 12.97
C ASN A 155 -8.98 20.28 11.65
N GLY A 156 -9.85 19.27 11.69
CA GLY A 156 -10.59 18.80 10.50
C GLY A 156 -11.18 17.42 10.71
N SER A 157 -11.80 16.91 9.65
CA SER A 157 -12.38 15.58 9.61
C SER A 157 -12.07 14.94 8.27
N LYS A 158 -11.62 13.69 8.30
CA LYS A 158 -11.33 12.89 7.11
C LYS A 158 -12.25 11.67 7.06
N THR A 159 -12.61 11.21 5.85
CA THR A 159 -13.52 10.09 5.66
C THR A 159 -13.05 9.16 4.54
N PHE A 160 -13.47 7.90 4.59
CA PHE A 160 -13.13 6.86 3.62
C PHE A 160 -11.63 6.64 3.41
N ILE A 161 -10.86 6.61 4.52
CA ILE A 161 -9.41 6.48 4.47
C ILE A 161 -9.02 5.02 4.42
N THR A 162 -8.47 4.57 3.28
CA THR A 162 -7.88 3.24 3.14
C THR A 162 -6.78 3.05 4.17
N ASN A 163 -6.80 1.91 4.87
CA ASN A 163 -5.94 1.57 6.01
C ASN A 163 -6.13 2.45 7.26
N GLY A 164 -7.06 3.41 7.28
CA GLY A 164 -7.20 4.37 8.36
C GLY A 164 -7.54 3.80 9.75
N GLN A 165 -8.01 2.54 9.81
CA GLN A 165 -8.32 1.86 11.08
C GLN A 165 -7.11 1.15 11.69
N HIS A 166 -6.09 0.81 10.92
CA HIS A 166 -4.93 0.06 11.40
C HIS A 166 -3.57 0.62 10.96
N CYS A 167 -3.55 1.82 10.38
CA CYS A 167 -2.28 2.52 10.14
C CYS A 167 -1.65 3.00 11.45
N ASP A 168 -0.32 3.19 11.42
CA ASP A 168 0.51 3.63 12.55
C ASP A 168 0.68 5.15 12.62
#